data_31e580b6cf2416cd40d9f613567c9c38
#
_entry.id   31e580b6cf2416cd40d9f613567c9c38
#
_cell.length_a   1.000
_cell.length_b   1.000
_cell.length_c   1.000
_cell.angle_alpha   90.00
_cell.angle_beta   90.00
_cell.angle_gamma   90.00
#
_symmetry.space_group_name_H-M   'P 1'
#
loop_
_entity.id
_entity.type
_entity.pdbx_description
1 polymer ?
#
loop_
_entity_poly.entity_id
_entity_poly.type
_entity_poly.pdbx_seq_one_letter_code
_entity_poly.pdbx_strand_id
1 'polypeptide(L)'
;MALPKLNEIPKYDLVIPSLNETVRFRPFLVKEQKVLMLGYESQNKKEILKAIIETIDACVSGDVDLNRLTTYDVDYMFTKIRAKSVGETADIQISCSNCQEMNDVKVNLDSIEVKDKKETNTVKLTDEISVKLRHPTYNYFMSSSTFFAEGRSETDMTMDLIVSCLDSVLTEEEAIKISDESHEEVLAFVDSLSTSQFELITKWVE
;
A
#
# COMPACT_ATOMS: atom_id res chain seq x y z
N MET A 1 -3.95 -36.92 -27.05
CA MET A 1 -4.93 -35.80 -27.25
C MET A 1 -4.57 -34.71 -26.23
N ALA A 2 -4.38 -33.46 -26.69
CA ALA A 2 -4.18 -32.36 -25.78
C ALA A 2 -5.55 -31.84 -25.28
N LEU A 3 -5.63 -31.48 -24.00
CA LEU A 3 -6.85 -30.87 -23.44
C LEU A 3 -7.10 -29.50 -24.10
N PRO A 4 -8.36 -29.12 -24.32
CA PRO A 4 -8.71 -27.81 -24.88
C PRO A 4 -8.27 -26.69 -23.93
N LYS A 5 -7.73 -25.60 -24.49
CA LYS A 5 -7.40 -24.39 -23.72
C LYS A 5 -8.62 -23.49 -23.69
N LEU A 6 -8.97 -23.02 -22.49
CA LEU A 6 -10.00 -21.99 -22.31
C LEU A 6 -9.36 -20.62 -22.60
N ASN A 7 -9.65 -20.04 -23.76
CA ASN A 7 -8.93 -18.87 -24.26
C ASN A 7 -9.65 -17.52 -24.08
N GLU A 8 -10.94 -17.53 -23.71
CA GLU A 8 -11.72 -16.31 -23.57
C GLU A 8 -11.83 -15.91 -22.10
N ILE A 9 -10.90 -15.05 -21.66
CA ILE A 9 -10.92 -14.46 -20.33
C ILE A 9 -11.34 -12.99 -20.50
N PRO A 10 -12.42 -12.54 -19.84
CA PRO A 10 -12.84 -11.14 -19.89
C PRO A 10 -11.73 -10.22 -19.39
N LYS A 11 -11.62 -9.02 -19.99
CA LYS A 11 -10.70 -7.96 -19.54
C LYS A 11 -11.50 -6.75 -19.10
N TYR A 12 -11.01 -6.10 -18.07
CA TYR A 12 -11.62 -4.92 -17.45
C TYR A 12 -10.61 -3.79 -17.42
N ASP A 13 -11.08 -2.56 -17.51
CA ASP A 13 -10.24 -1.38 -17.35
C ASP A 13 -10.19 -0.97 -15.86
N LEU A 14 -9.03 -0.49 -15.43
CA LEU A 14 -8.77 -0.01 -14.08
C LEU A 14 -7.87 1.23 -14.16
N VAL A 15 -8.19 2.26 -13.39
CA VAL A 15 -7.30 3.42 -13.20
C VAL A 15 -6.49 3.20 -11.94
N ILE A 16 -5.16 3.27 -12.04
CA ILE A 16 -4.25 3.22 -10.88
C ILE A 16 -4.34 4.58 -10.18
N PRO A 17 -4.77 4.63 -8.90
CA PRO A 17 -5.10 5.90 -8.25
C PRO A 17 -3.93 6.88 -8.15
N SER A 18 -2.72 6.43 -7.76
CA SER A 18 -1.57 7.31 -7.58
C SER A 18 -0.98 7.82 -8.90
N LEU A 19 -1.06 7.00 -9.95
CA LEU A 19 -0.44 7.29 -11.26
C LEU A 19 -1.42 7.93 -12.24
N ASN A 20 -2.72 7.81 -11.97
CA ASN A 20 -3.79 8.19 -12.90
C ASN A 20 -3.64 7.55 -14.30
N GLU A 21 -3.07 6.34 -14.34
CA GLU A 21 -2.84 5.54 -15.54
C GLU A 21 -3.92 4.48 -15.68
N THR A 22 -4.50 4.33 -16.86
CA THR A 22 -5.49 3.29 -17.13
C THR A 22 -4.79 2.03 -17.61
N VAL A 23 -5.07 0.91 -16.93
CA VAL A 23 -4.55 -0.41 -17.26
C VAL A 23 -5.69 -1.38 -17.49
N ARG A 24 -5.41 -2.47 -18.22
CA ARG A 24 -6.35 -3.57 -18.39
C ARG A 24 -5.95 -4.75 -17.51
N PHE A 25 -6.94 -5.35 -16.87
CA PHE A 25 -6.70 -6.54 -16.08
C PHE A 25 -7.69 -7.66 -16.43
N ARG A 26 -7.32 -8.88 -16.12
CA ARG A 26 -8.18 -10.06 -16.15
C ARG A 26 -8.40 -10.62 -14.74
N PRO A 27 -9.48 -11.34 -14.48
CA PRO A 27 -9.61 -12.14 -13.27
C PRO A 27 -8.43 -13.10 -13.12
N PHE A 28 -8.06 -13.40 -11.88
CA PHE A 28 -7.05 -14.41 -11.63
C PHE A 28 -7.62 -15.83 -11.91
N LEU A 29 -6.76 -16.73 -12.30
CA LEU A 29 -7.07 -18.13 -12.57
C LEU A 29 -6.66 -19.00 -11.37
N VAL A 30 -6.95 -20.29 -11.45
CA VAL A 30 -6.57 -21.26 -10.40
C VAL A 30 -5.08 -21.24 -10.08
N LYS A 31 -4.22 -20.93 -11.06
CA LYS A 31 -2.77 -20.86 -10.82
C LYS A 31 -2.38 -19.69 -9.91
N GLU A 32 -2.98 -18.50 -10.09
CA GLU A 32 -2.76 -17.34 -9.21
C GLU A 32 -3.45 -17.57 -7.86
N GLN A 33 -4.65 -18.15 -7.85
CA GLN A 33 -5.34 -18.51 -6.61
C GLN A 33 -4.47 -19.45 -5.73
N LYS A 34 -3.78 -20.40 -6.36
CA LYS A 34 -2.86 -21.29 -5.64
C LYS A 34 -1.68 -20.53 -5.02
N VAL A 35 -1.13 -19.54 -5.73
CA VAL A 35 -0.05 -18.67 -5.20
C VAL A 35 -0.53 -17.92 -3.98
N LEU A 36 -1.72 -17.32 -4.05
CA LEU A 36 -2.34 -16.62 -2.92
C LEU A 36 -2.57 -17.54 -1.72
N MET A 37 -3.11 -18.74 -1.94
CA MET A 37 -3.34 -19.71 -0.86
C MET A 37 -2.02 -20.10 -0.16
N LEU A 38 -0.97 -20.38 -0.92
CA LEU A 38 0.35 -20.70 -0.35
C LEU A 38 0.95 -19.52 0.43
N GLY A 39 0.77 -18.29 -0.08
CA GLY A 39 1.16 -17.08 0.65
C GLY A 39 0.45 -16.96 2.00
N TYR A 40 -0.86 -17.14 2.04
CA TYR A 40 -1.64 -17.09 3.29
C TYR A 40 -1.30 -18.24 4.26
N GLU A 41 -1.08 -19.46 3.76
CA GLU A 41 -0.68 -20.61 4.57
C GLU A 41 0.68 -20.40 5.25
N SER A 42 1.58 -19.61 4.67
CA SER A 42 2.88 -19.30 5.24
C SER A 42 2.80 -18.50 6.55
N GLN A 43 1.69 -17.80 6.80
CA GLN A 43 1.48 -16.85 7.90
C GLN A 43 2.53 -15.72 7.97
N ASN A 44 3.35 -15.59 6.93
CA ASN A 44 4.39 -14.59 6.83
C ASN A 44 3.87 -13.39 6.03
N LYS A 45 3.80 -12.22 6.67
CA LYS A 45 3.27 -10.99 6.05
C LYS A 45 4.00 -10.61 4.76
N LYS A 46 5.32 -10.84 4.68
CA LYS A 46 6.13 -10.57 3.49
C LYS A 46 5.77 -11.50 2.33
N GLU A 47 5.60 -12.79 2.61
CA GLU A 47 5.19 -13.78 1.60
C GLU A 47 3.75 -13.55 1.12
N ILE A 48 2.84 -13.12 2.01
CA ILE A 48 1.47 -12.74 1.64
C ILE A 48 1.51 -11.55 0.69
N LEU A 49 2.23 -10.48 1.04
CA LEU A 49 2.36 -9.29 0.18
C LEU A 49 2.98 -9.64 -1.18
N LYS A 50 4.02 -10.46 -1.19
CA LYS A 50 4.65 -10.95 -2.41
C LYS A 50 3.65 -11.70 -3.31
N ALA A 51 2.86 -12.62 -2.74
CA ALA A 51 1.84 -13.36 -3.48
C ALA A 51 0.76 -12.45 -4.08
N ILE A 52 0.39 -11.38 -3.37
CA ILE A 52 -0.55 -10.36 -3.87
C ILE A 52 0.06 -9.63 -5.07
N ILE A 53 1.30 -9.16 -4.97
CA ILE A 53 2.00 -8.44 -6.05
C ILE A 53 2.18 -9.34 -7.28
N GLU A 54 2.63 -10.58 -7.11
CA GLU A 54 2.76 -11.56 -8.20
C GLU A 54 1.41 -11.83 -8.88
N THR A 55 0.32 -11.83 -8.12
CA THR A 55 -1.03 -11.98 -8.68
C THR A 55 -1.45 -10.76 -9.49
N ILE A 56 -1.16 -9.54 -9.01
CA ILE A 56 -1.42 -8.29 -9.75
C ILE A 56 -0.63 -8.31 -11.06
N ASP A 57 0.66 -8.58 -11.00
CA ASP A 57 1.55 -8.65 -12.18
C ASP A 57 1.04 -9.62 -13.24
N ALA A 58 0.65 -10.82 -12.80
CA ALA A 58 0.11 -11.86 -13.69
C ALA A 58 -1.25 -11.49 -14.32
N CYS A 59 -2.05 -10.66 -13.66
CA CYS A 59 -3.41 -10.31 -14.08
C CYS A 59 -3.48 -9.02 -14.89
N VAL A 60 -2.59 -8.07 -14.66
CA VAL A 60 -2.56 -6.78 -15.36
C VAL A 60 -1.88 -6.93 -16.72
N SER A 61 -2.43 -6.27 -17.73
CA SER A 61 -1.87 -6.23 -19.08
C SER A 61 -1.27 -4.85 -19.32
N GLY A 62 -0.03 -4.80 -19.76
CA GLY A 62 0.73 -3.57 -20.02
C GLY A 62 2.04 -3.55 -19.25
N ASP A 63 2.87 -2.56 -19.52
CA ASP A 63 4.16 -2.38 -18.86
C ASP A 63 4.00 -1.43 -17.66
N VAL A 64 3.45 -1.98 -16.56
CA VAL A 64 3.27 -1.23 -15.31
C VAL A 64 4.52 -1.45 -14.45
N ASP A 65 5.20 -0.36 -14.13
CA ASP A 65 6.30 -0.44 -13.15
C ASP A 65 5.73 -0.61 -11.73
N LEU A 66 5.67 -1.88 -11.31
CA LEU A 66 5.14 -2.23 -9.99
C LEU A 66 5.90 -1.54 -8.85
N ASN A 67 7.20 -1.23 -9.02
CA ASN A 67 7.99 -0.60 -7.96
C ASN A 67 7.52 0.83 -7.63
N ARG A 68 6.77 1.46 -8.53
CA ARG A 68 6.19 2.79 -8.33
C ARG A 68 4.85 2.77 -7.60
N LEU A 69 4.21 1.60 -7.51
CA LEU A 69 2.91 1.48 -6.86
C LEU A 69 3.01 1.81 -5.38
N THR A 70 2.07 2.61 -4.90
CA THR A 70 1.87 2.84 -3.47
C THR A 70 1.16 1.65 -2.83
N THR A 71 1.16 1.57 -1.51
CA THR A 71 0.45 0.51 -0.79
C THR A 71 -1.04 0.50 -1.11
N TYR A 72 -1.68 1.67 -1.17
CA TYR A 72 -3.10 1.77 -1.49
C TYR A 72 -3.42 1.45 -2.96
N ASP A 73 -2.48 1.65 -3.91
CA ASP A 73 -2.66 1.16 -5.28
C ASP A 73 -2.74 -0.36 -5.31
N VAL A 74 -1.82 -1.02 -4.59
CA VAL A 74 -1.77 -2.48 -4.48
C VAL A 74 -3.07 -3.01 -3.89
N ASP A 75 -3.55 -2.44 -2.79
CA ASP A 75 -4.80 -2.83 -2.14
C ASP A 75 -6.01 -2.62 -3.06
N TYR A 76 -6.07 -1.48 -3.73
CA TYR A 76 -7.15 -1.15 -4.66
C TYR A 76 -7.17 -2.09 -5.87
N MET A 77 -6.02 -2.27 -6.54
CA MET A 77 -5.88 -3.13 -7.71
C MET A 77 -6.23 -4.57 -7.36
N PHE A 78 -5.71 -5.09 -6.25
CA PHE A 78 -6.01 -6.44 -5.79
C PHE A 78 -7.50 -6.62 -5.47
N THR A 79 -8.12 -5.63 -4.81
CA THR A 79 -9.55 -5.66 -4.50
C THR A 79 -10.40 -5.73 -5.76
N LYS A 80 -10.08 -4.94 -6.80
CA LYS A 80 -10.79 -4.98 -8.09
C LYS A 80 -10.59 -6.29 -8.83
N ILE A 81 -9.36 -6.82 -8.86
CA ILE A 81 -9.07 -8.12 -9.48
C ILE A 81 -9.83 -9.23 -8.74
N ARG A 82 -9.82 -9.22 -7.39
CA ARG A 82 -10.56 -10.19 -6.58
C ARG A 82 -12.05 -10.13 -6.81
N ALA A 83 -12.63 -8.91 -6.88
CA ALA A 83 -14.05 -8.72 -7.14
C ALA A 83 -14.49 -9.40 -8.44
N LYS A 84 -13.71 -9.29 -9.51
CA LYS A 84 -14.02 -9.93 -10.81
C LYS A 84 -13.62 -11.41 -10.87
N SER A 85 -12.86 -11.93 -9.91
CA SER A 85 -12.39 -13.32 -9.89
C SER A 85 -13.28 -14.25 -9.04
N VAL A 86 -13.68 -13.80 -7.85
CA VAL A 86 -14.40 -14.62 -6.86
C VAL A 86 -15.83 -14.13 -6.63
N GLY A 87 -16.05 -12.83 -6.80
CA GLY A 87 -17.34 -12.19 -6.59
C GLY A 87 -17.22 -10.77 -6.08
N GLU A 88 -18.20 -9.95 -6.44
CA GLU A 88 -18.21 -8.51 -6.15
C GLU A 88 -18.56 -8.17 -4.69
N THR A 89 -18.95 -9.17 -3.90
CA THR A 89 -19.28 -8.99 -2.49
C THR A 89 -18.39 -9.83 -1.59
N ALA A 90 -18.07 -9.30 -0.40
CA ALA A 90 -17.41 -10.03 0.67
C ALA A 90 -18.29 -9.98 1.93
N ASP A 91 -18.52 -11.15 2.53
CA ASP A 91 -19.16 -11.24 3.84
C ASP A 91 -18.06 -11.18 4.90
N ILE A 92 -18.12 -10.18 5.78
CA ILE A 92 -17.14 -9.95 6.85
C ILE A 92 -17.87 -9.80 8.17
N GLN A 93 -17.18 -10.12 9.27
CA GLN A 93 -17.66 -9.90 10.63
C GLN A 93 -16.93 -8.73 11.26
N ILE A 94 -17.68 -7.75 11.74
CA ILE A 94 -17.13 -6.56 12.39
C ILE A 94 -17.60 -6.52 13.84
N SER A 95 -16.66 -6.39 14.77
CA SER A 95 -16.97 -6.19 16.18
C SER A 95 -17.52 -4.78 16.42
N CYS A 96 -18.63 -4.67 17.12
CA CYS A 96 -19.16 -3.38 17.56
C CYS A 96 -18.21 -2.71 18.56
N SER A 97 -17.85 -1.45 18.33
CA SER A 97 -16.95 -0.71 19.22
C SER A 97 -17.56 -0.45 20.62
N ASN A 98 -18.89 -0.52 20.76
CA ASN A 98 -19.58 -0.26 22.03
C ASN A 98 -19.85 -1.52 22.84
N CYS A 99 -20.39 -2.58 22.24
CA CYS A 99 -20.79 -3.81 22.95
C CYS A 99 -19.94 -5.04 22.58
N GLN A 100 -18.97 -4.91 21.66
CA GLN A 100 -18.10 -5.98 21.15
C GLN A 100 -18.85 -7.15 20.48
N GLU A 101 -20.15 -7.00 20.22
CA GLU A 101 -20.92 -8.02 19.51
C GLU A 101 -20.47 -8.07 18.04
N MET A 102 -20.36 -9.30 17.49
CA MET A 102 -19.99 -9.53 16.11
C MET A 102 -21.19 -9.32 15.19
N ASN A 103 -21.01 -8.48 14.18
CA ASN A 103 -22.05 -8.18 13.21
C ASN A 103 -21.61 -8.64 11.82
N ASP A 104 -22.47 -9.37 11.13
CA ASP A 104 -22.25 -9.76 9.76
C ASP A 104 -22.52 -8.57 8.82
N VAL A 105 -21.52 -8.19 8.05
CA VAL A 105 -21.59 -7.07 7.11
C VAL A 105 -21.23 -7.56 5.71
N LYS A 106 -22.05 -7.20 4.75
CA LYS A 106 -21.78 -7.47 3.33
C LYS A 106 -21.18 -6.21 2.69
N VAL A 107 -19.94 -6.30 2.23
CA VAL A 107 -19.23 -5.22 1.56
C VAL A 107 -19.24 -5.44 0.07
N ASN A 108 -19.63 -4.41 -0.69
CA ASN A 108 -19.50 -4.42 -2.14
C ASN A 108 -18.12 -3.94 -2.54
N LEU A 109 -17.27 -4.86 -3.01
CA LEU A 109 -15.88 -4.59 -3.40
C LEU A 109 -15.78 -3.78 -4.70
N ASP A 110 -16.77 -3.89 -5.57
CA ASP A 110 -16.79 -3.15 -6.84
C ASP A 110 -17.05 -1.66 -6.63
N SER A 111 -17.76 -1.29 -5.55
CA SER A 111 -18.04 0.10 -5.18
C SER A 111 -16.92 0.77 -4.37
N ILE A 112 -15.84 0.06 -4.05
CA ILE A 112 -14.71 0.65 -3.33
C ILE A 112 -13.97 1.62 -4.25
N GLU A 113 -13.80 2.85 -3.79
CA GLU A 113 -13.08 3.92 -4.48
C GLU A 113 -12.01 4.50 -3.56
N VAL A 114 -10.89 4.91 -4.15
CA VAL A 114 -9.86 5.66 -3.44
C VAL A 114 -10.29 7.13 -3.44
N LYS A 115 -10.42 7.73 -2.26
CA LYS A 115 -10.74 9.15 -2.13
C LYS A 115 -9.48 9.97 -2.34
N ASP A 116 -9.52 10.92 -3.27
CA ASP A 116 -8.49 11.93 -3.38
C ASP A 116 -8.45 12.78 -2.11
N LYS A 117 -7.40 12.62 -1.30
CA LYS A 117 -7.07 13.61 -0.28
C LYS A 117 -6.51 14.83 -1.02
N LYS A 118 -7.28 15.91 -1.08
CA LYS A 118 -6.84 17.22 -1.60
C LYS A 118 -5.90 17.94 -0.62
N GLU A 119 -5.30 17.23 0.30
CA GLU A 119 -4.35 17.81 1.25
C GLU A 119 -3.01 18.04 0.58
N THR A 120 -2.41 19.18 0.92
CA THR A 120 -1.05 19.46 0.45
C THR A 120 -0.12 18.41 1.05
N ASN A 121 0.73 17.85 0.23
CA ASN A 121 1.75 16.90 0.67
C ASN A 121 2.93 17.58 1.38
N THR A 122 2.78 18.84 1.78
CA THR A 122 3.80 19.63 2.47
C THR A 122 3.29 20.05 3.84
N VAL A 123 4.01 19.64 4.87
CA VAL A 123 3.72 19.95 6.28
C VAL A 123 4.74 20.99 6.75
N LYS A 124 4.26 22.13 7.25
CA LYS A 124 5.11 23.18 7.83
C LYS A 124 5.45 22.80 9.26
N LEU A 125 6.76 22.65 9.57
CA LEU A 125 7.27 22.32 10.90
C LEU A 125 7.66 23.57 11.69
N THR A 126 8.29 24.54 11.01
CA THR A 126 8.66 25.86 11.55
C THR A 126 8.41 26.92 10.49
N ASP A 127 8.76 28.18 10.77
CA ASP A 127 8.68 29.23 9.75
C ASP A 127 9.68 29.02 8.61
N GLU A 128 10.82 28.37 8.87
CA GLU A 128 11.92 28.16 7.94
C GLU A 128 11.97 26.76 7.35
N ILE A 129 11.32 25.75 8.01
CA ILE A 129 11.42 24.34 7.63
C ILE A 129 10.05 23.75 7.37
N SER A 130 9.91 23.12 6.21
CA SER A 130 8.74 22.31 5.84
C SER A 130 9.20 20.92 5.38
N VAL A 131 8.36 19.93 5.54
CA VAL A 131 8.59 18.57 5.05
C VAL A 131 7.61 18.24 3.97
N LYS A 132 8.10 17.77 2.85
CA LYS A 132 7.28 17.19 1.79
C LYS A 132 7.12 15.70 2.03
N LEU A 133 5.88 15.24 2.00
CA LEU A 133 5.51 13.86 2.25
C LEU A 133 5.08 13.16 0.96
N ARG A 134 5.22 11.84 0.94
CA ARG A 134 4.74 10.96 -0.13
C ARG A 134 4.11 9.72 0.46
N HIS A 135 3.22 9.09 -0.27
CA HIS A 135 2.74 7.78 0.13
C HIS A 135 3.84 6.74 -0.08
N PRO A 136 4.02 5.82 0.87
CA PRO A 136 5.06 4.81 0.77
C PRO A 136 4.74 3.84 -0.37
N THR A 137 5.77 3.43 -1.11
CA THR A 137 5.63 2.38 -2.12
C THR A 137 5.70 1.00 -1.46
N TYR A 138 5.04 0.01 -2.05
CA TYR A 138 5.16 -1.36 -1.54
C TYR A 138 6.61 -1.87 -1.60
N ASN A 139 7.39 -1.39 -2.57
CA ASN A 139 8.81 -1.78 -2.72
C ASN A 139 9.65 -1.37 -1.52
N TYR A 140 9.33 -0.26 -0.85
CA TYR A 140 9.99 0.12 0.39
C TYR A 140 9.86 -1.00 1.44
N PHE A 141 8.67 -1.52 1.65
CA PHE A 141 8.42 -2.60 2.61
C PHE A 141 9.07 -3.92 2.18
N MET A 142 9.04 -4.24 0.89
CA MET A 142 9.64 -5.48 0.38
C MET A 142 11.17 -5.49 0.47
N SER A 143 11.81 -4.34 0.25
CA SER A 143 13.26 -4.20 0.33
C SER A 143 13.78 -4.09 1.78
N SER A 144 12.94 -3.65 2.72
CA SER A 144 13.30 -3.61 4.13
C SER A 144 13.55 -5.02 4.68
N SER A 145 14.72 -5.23 5.27
CA SER A 145 15.06 -6.46 5.98
C SER A 145 14.42 -6.54 7.36
N THR A 146 14.05 -5.40 7.92
CA THR A 146 13.60 -5.27 9.31
C THR A 146 12.10 -5.09 9.46
N PHE A 147 11.40 -4.49 8.48
CA PHE A 147 9.98 -4.12 8.62
C PHE A 147 9.08 -5.30 9.00
N PHE A 148 9.31 -6.48 8.42
CA PHE A 148 8.55 -7.70 8.71
C PHE A 148 9.24 -8.63 9.73
N ALA A 149 10.31 -8.16 10.41
CA ALA A 149 11.01 -8.99 11.39
C ALA A 149 10.11 -9.28 12.60
N GLU A 150 10.22 -10.49 13.14
CA GLU A 150 9.49 -10.90 14.34
C GLU A 150 9.98 -10.13 15.58
N GLY A 151 9.03 -9.84 16.48
CA GLY A 151 9.36 -9.20 17.77
C GLY A 151 9.54 -7.69 17.72
N ARG A 152 9.28 -7.04 16.60
CA ARG A 152 9.29 -5.57 16.53
C ARG A 152 8.13 -4.94 17.29
N SER A 153 8.38 -3.82 17.94
CA SER A 153 7.33 -3.04 18.60
C SER A 153 6.47 -2.30 17.56
N GLU A 154 5.22 -1.99 17.94
CA GLU A 154 4.35 -1.12 17.13
C GLU A 154 4.98 0.26 16.91
N THR A 155 5.71 0.76 17.90
CA THR A 155 6.44 2.05 17.81
C THR A 155 7.49 2.02 16.72
N ASP A 156 8.33 0.95 16.65
CA ASP A 156 9.35 0.83 15.60
C ASP A 156 8.72 0.76 14.20
N MET A 157 7.60 0.04 14.08
CA MET A 157 6.87 -0.07 12.80
C MET A 157 6.27 1.27 12.39
N THR A 158 5.75 2.04 13.34
CA THR A 158 5.21 3.39 13.09
C THR A 158 6.32 4.36 12.67
N MET A 159 7.47 4.31 13.33
CA MET A 159 8.63 5.14 12.95
C MET A 159 9.12 4.82 11.54
N ASP A 160 9.26 3.54 11.17
CA ASP A 160 9.63 3.14 9.82
C ASP A 160 8.59 3.61 8.78
N LEU A 161 7.31 3.54 9.11
CA LEU A 161 6.24 4.02 8.23
C LEU A 161 6.38 5.53 8.00
N ILE A 162 6.60 6.32 9.05
CA ILE A 162 6.78 7.77 8.96
C ILE A 162 8.01 8.10 8.12
N VAL A 163 9.15 7.45 8.37
CA VAL A 163 10.39 7.62 7.58
C VAL A 163 10.12 7.30 6.11
N SER A 164 9.35 6.25 5.81
CA SER A 164 9.00 5.89 4.42
C SER A 164 8.15 6.93 3.70
N CYS A 165 7.41 7.74 4.47
CA CYS A 165 6.56 8.80 3.93
C CYS A 165 7.34 10.12 3.68
N LEU A 166 8.55 10.29 4.21
CA LEU A 166 9.35 11.47 3.97
C LEU A 166 9.89 11.48 2.52
N ASP A 167 9.67 12.58 1.79
CA ASP A 167 10.19 12.79 0.44
C ASP A 167 11.39 13.75 0.46
N SER A 168 11.19 14.93 1.02
CA SER A 168 12.24 15.96 1.12
C SER A 168 11.99 16.92 2.27
N VAL A 169 13.06 17.47 2.81
CA VAL A 169 13.05 18.58 3.76
C VAL A 169 13.29 19.86 2.98
N LEU A 170 12.38 20.83 3.12
CA LEU A 170 12.41 22.10 2.44
C LEU A 170 12.86 23.17 3.44
N THR A 171 13.95 23.86 3.14
CA THR A 171 14.43 25.03 3.87
C THR A 171 14.29 26.29 2.98
N GLU A 172 14.61 27.45 3.50
CA GLU A 172 14.61 28.69 2.69
C GLU A 172 15.67 28.67 1.56
N GLU A 173 16.75 27.89 1.73
CA GLU A 173 17.89 27.87 0.81
C GLU A 173 17.83 26.70 -0.17
N GLU A 174 17.34 25.53 0.26
CA GLU A 174 17.40 24.31 -0.54
C GLU A 174 16.29 23.28 -0.21
N ALA A 175 16.15 22.30 -1.08
CA ALA A 175 15.32 21.12 -0.88
C ALA A 175 16.21 19.89 -0.76
N ILE A 176 16.32 19.33 0.44
CA ILE A 176 17.12 18.13 0.75
C ILE A 176 16.26 16.90 0.52
N LYS A 177 16.65 16.03 -0.40
CA LYS A 177 15.95 14.79 -0.67
C LYS A 177 16.34 13.72 0.33
N ILE A 178 15.34 13.09 0.93
CA ILE A 178 15.56 11.98 1.88
C ILE A 178 16.26 10.79 1.22
N SER A 179 16.09 10.58 -0.09
CA SER A 179 16.77 9.51 -0.83
C SER A 179 18.29 9.67 -0.90
N ASP A 180 18.81 10.88 -0.71
CA ASP A 180 20.22 11.21 -0.84
C ASP A 180 20.95 11.14 0.51
N GLU A 181 20.18 11.01 1.61
CA GLU A 181 20.67 10.96 2.98
C GLU A 181 20.78 9.53 3.50
N SER A 182 21.65 9.30 4.47
CA SER A 182 21.74 8.01 5.14
C SER A 182 20.55 7.77 6.06
N HIS A 183 20.20 6.49 6.25
CA HIS A 183 19.10 6.12 7.15
C HIS A 183 19.30 6.67 8.58
N GLU A 184 20.56 6.72 9.06
CA GLU A 184 20.90 7.25 10.38
C GLU A 184 20.63 8.76 10.48
N GLU A 185 20.93 9.53 9.44
CA GLU A 185 20.67 10.97 9.39
C GLU A 185 19.17 11.27 9.34
N VAL A 186 18.40 10.47 8.59
CA VAL A 186 16.94 10.60 8.53
C VAL A 186 16.31 10.29 9.89
N LEU A 187 16.75 9.24 10.58
CA LEU A 187 16.30 8.94 11.94
C LEU A 187 16.67 10.06 12.92
N ALA A 188 17.90 10.57 12.87
CA ALA A 188 18.32 11.67 13.72
C ALA A 188 17.49 12.94 13.48
N PHE A 189 17.10 13.21 12.24
CA PHE A 189 16.18 14.30 11.92
C PHE A 189 14.81 14.06 12.57
N VAL A 190 14.22 12.88 12.45
CA VAL A 190 12.93 12.55 13.04
C VAL A 190 12.97 12.62 14.57
N ASP A 191 14.05 12.13 15.18
CA ASP A 191 14.26 12.18 16.63
C ASP A 191 14.43 13.62 17.17
N SER A 192 14.85 14.56 16.32
CA SER A 192 15.00 15.98 16.67
C SER A 192 13.67 16.75 16.68
N LEU A 193 12.59 16.16 16.13
CA LEU A 193 11.29 16.83 16.08
C LEU A 193 10.66 16.94 17.46
N SER A 194 10.00 18.07 17.72
CA SER A 194 9.13 18.18 18.88
C SER A 194 7.89 17.30 18.72
N THR A 195 7.26 16.92 19.84
CA THR A 195 6.03 16.11 19.82
C THR A 195 4.96 16.70 18.91
N SER A 196 4.76 18.03 18.94
CA SER A 196 3.77 18.71 18.10
C SER A 196 4.10 18.65 16.61
N GLN A 197 5.39 18.75 16.24
CA GLN A 197 5.83 18.60 14.84
C GLN A 197 5.64 17.16 14.35
N PHE A 198 5.98 16.19 15.19
CA PHE A 198 5.78 14.79 14.90
C PHE A 198 4.29 14.45 14.71
N GLU A 199 3.41 14.97 15.56
CA GLU A 199 1.95 14.81 15.43
C GLU A 199 1.40 15.36 14.10
N LEU A 200 1.96 16.47 13.57
CA LEU A 200 1.55 17.00 12.28
C LEU A 200 1.86 16.02 11.13
N ILE A 201 3.02 15.36 11.18
CA ILE A 201 3.40 14.34 10.19
C ILE A 201 2.51 13.10 10.34
N THR A 202 2.34 12.60 11.56
CA THR A 202 1.53 11.42 11.85
C THR A 202 0.08 11.59 11.37
N LYS A 203 -0.50 12.77 11.61
CA LYS A 203 -1.86 13.10 11.17
C LYS A 203 -2.01 13.09 9.64
N TRP A 204 -0.93 13.39 8.91
CA TRP A 204 -0.96 13.31 7.46
C TRP A 204 -0.89 11.85 6.98
N VAL A 205 -0.15 11.00 7.71
CA VAL A 205 0.03 9.56 7.37
C VAL A 205 -1.24 8.75 7.66
N GLU A 206 -2.03 9.11 8.67
CA GLU A 206 -3.33 8.50 9.00
C GLU A 206 -4.43 8.82 7.96
#